data_464571db8ae3d35599dac85e3bb98205
#
_entry.id   464571db8ae3d35599dac85e3bb98205
#
_cell.length_a   1.000
_cell.length_b   1.000
_cell.length_c   1.000
_cell.angle_alpha   90.00
_cell.angle_beta   90.00
_cell.angle_gamma   90.00
#
_symmetry.space_group_name_H-M   'P 1'
#
loop_
_entity.id
_entity.type
_entity.pdbx_description
1 polymer ?
#
loop_
_entity_poly.entity_id
_entity_poly.type
_entity_poly.pdbx_seq_one_letter_code
_entity_poly.pdbx_strand_id
1 'polypeptide(L)'
;MRHIEIDLSGSDLHYLPGDALGVWFDNDPALVGEILDLLGINPATEIQAGGKPLPVASALLSHFELTQNTPAFVKGYATFADDDELDRIAADNAVLQGFVQSTPIAGVLHRFPAKLTAEQFAGLLRPLAPRLYSISSSQAEAGDEVHLTVGAVRFEHEGRARAGGASGFFADRLEEDGTVRVFVERNDGFRLPEDSRKPIVMIGSGTGVAPFRAFVQQRAAENAEGRNWLIFGNPHFAADFLYQTEWQQFAKDGFLHRYDFAWSRDQEEKIYVQDKIREQAEGLWQWLQEGAHIYVCGDAAKMAKEVEAALLDVIIGAGHSDEDGAEGYLDMLREEKRYQRDVY
;
A
#
# COMPACT_ATOMS: atom_id res chain seq x y z
N MET A 1 -5.25 9.92 5.95
CA MET A 1 -3.83 9.54 5.88
C MET A 1 -3.14 9.82 7.20
N ARG A 2 -2.09 9.05 7.55
CA ARG A 2 -1.22 9.25 8.71
C ARG A 2 0.23 9.28 8.25
N HIS A 3 1.00 10.20 8.79
CA HIS A 3 2.45 10.17 8.75
C HIS A 3 2.92 9.51 10.05
N ILE A 4 3.76 8.50 9.93
CA ILE A 4 4.28 7.73 11.07
C ILE A 4 5.80 7.83 11.03
N GLU A 5 6.39 8.25 12.12
CA GLU A 5 7.83 8.30 12.35
C GLU A 5 8.18 7.20 13.35
N ILE A 6 9.15 6.37 13.02
CA ILE A 6 9.59 5.26 13.88
C ILE A 6 11.08 5.44 14.14
N ASP A 7 11.43 5.59 15.40
CA ASP A 7 12.82 5.65 15.87
C ASP A 7 13.48 4.27 15.73
N LEU A 8 14.58 4.22 14.99
CA LEU A 8 15.42 3.05 14.78
C LEU A 8 16.70 3.07 15.66
N SER A 9 16.86 4.07 16.53
CA SER A 9 18.03 4.21 17.40
C SER A 9 18.30 2.92 18.17
N GLY A 10 19.55 2.46 18.13
CA GLY A 10 19.96 1.22 18.79
C GLY A 10 19.56 -0.07 18.04
N SER A 11 18.96 0.06 16.85
CA SER A 11 18.74 -1.06 15.96
C SER A 11 19.78 -1.08 14.87
N ASP A 12 20.39 -1.99 14.40
CA ASP A 12 21.31 -1.97 13.23
C ASP A 12 20.55 -1.92 11.88
N LEU A 13 19.35 -1.35 11.86
CA LEU A 13 18.53 -1.27 10.65
C LEU A 13 18.96 -0.11 9.77
N HIS A 14 19.25 -0.42 8.51
CA HIS A 14 19.54 0.54 7.46
C HIS A 14 18.62 0.30 6.26
N TYR A 15 18.19 1.38 5.63
CA TYR A 15 17.33 1.33 4.45
C TYR A 15 17.78 2.31 3.38
N LEU A 16 17.33 2.08 2.17
CA LEU A 16 17.51 2.97 1.02
C LEU A 16 16.14 3.42 0.50
N PRO A 17 16.04 4.62 -0.09
CA PRO A 17 14.84 5.03 -0.81
C PRO A 17 14.42 3.97 -1.84
N GLY A 18 13.13 3.59 -1.79
CA GLY A 18 12.57 2.49 -2.58
C GLY A 18 12.43 1.16 -1.84
N ASP A 19 13.03 1.01 -0.64
CA ASP A 19 12.74 -0.11 0.26
C ASP A 19 11.35 0.01 0.88
N ALA A 20 10.85 -1.10 1.39
CA ALA A 20 9.65 -1.14 2.22
C ALA A 20 9.98 -1.48 3.68
N LEU A 21 9.17 -0.99 4.59
CA LEU A 21 9.20 -1.41 5.98
C LEU A 21 8.12 -2.46 6.24
N GLY A 22 8.53 -3.64 6.66
CA GLY A 22 7.64 -4.68 7.14
C GLY A 22 7.27 -4.43 8.60
N VAL A 23 5.98 -4.38 8.88
CA VAL A 23 5.43 -4.03 10.19
C VAL A 23 4.59 -5.16 10.73
N TRP A 24 4.94 -5.66 11.90
CA TRP A 24 4.10 -6.54 12.70
C TRP A 24 3.13 -5.71 13.55
N PHE A 25 1.87 -6.08 13.55
CA PHE A 25 0.81 -5.37 14.25
C PHE A 25 -0.04 -6.33 15.06
N ASP A 26 -0.78 -5.80 16.03
CA ASP A 26 -1.80 -6.55 16.72
C ASP A 26 -3.19 -6.24 16.14
N ASN A 27 -4.07 -7.23 16.12
CA ASN A 27 -5.47 -7.05 15.77
C ASN A 27 -6.18 -6.12 16.77
N ASP A 28 -7.34 -5.64 16.40
CA ASP A 28 -8.17 -4.85 17.30
C ASP A 28 -8.73 -5.75 18.43
N PRO A 29 -8.44 -5.43 19.71
CA PRO A 29 -9.02 -6.17 20.84
C PRO A 29 -10.54 -6.21 20.82
N ALA A 30 -11.21 -5.16 20.31
CA ALA A 30 -12.66 -5.14 20.18
C ALA A 30 -13.14 -6.16 19.14
N LEU A 31 -12.43 -6.30 18.02
CA LEU A 31 -12.71 -7.33 17.01
C LEU A 31 -12.47 -8.75 17.57
N VAL A 32 -11.40 -8.94 18.33
CA VAL A 32 -11.13 -10.22 19.02
C VAL A 32 -12.27 -10.57 19.98
N GLY A 33 -12.72 -9.63 20.81
CA GLY A 33 -13.84 -9.80 21.71
C GLY A 33 -15.14 -10.15 20.97
N GLU A 34 -15.47 -9.40 19.91
CA GLU A 34 -16.65 -9.65 19.07
C GLU A 34 -16.64 -11.07 18.49
N ILE A 35 -15.52 -11.53 17.95
CA ILE A 35 -15.39 -12.89 17.39
C ILE A 35 -15.58 -13.97 18.46
N LEU A 36 -14.95 -13.81 19.61
CA LEU A 36 -15.06 -14.78 20.71
C LEU A 36 -16.48 -14.84 21.26
N ASP A 37 -17.16 -13.70 21.38
CA ASP A 37 -18.56 -13.61 21.82
C ASP A 37 -19.50 -14.30 20.82
N LEU A 38 -19.33 -14.06 19.50
CA LEU A 38 -20.13 -14.69 18.45
C LEU A 38 -20.01 -16.23 18.45
N LEU A 39 -18.81 -16.73 18.73
CA LEU A 39 -18.55 -18.17 18.78
C LEU A 39 -18.82 -18.79 20.15
N GLY A 40 -19.07 -17.98 21.19
CA GLY A 40 -19.25 -18.45 22.56
C GLY A 40 -18.00 -19.09 23.15
N ILE A 41 -16.80 -18.65 22.73
CA ILE A 41 -15.51 -19.21 23.15
C ILE A 41 -14.99 -18.42 24.35
N ASN A 42 -14.59 -19.14 25.42
CA ASN A 42 -13.94 -18.50 26.56
C ASN A 42 -12.55 -17.95 26.15
N PRO A 43 -12.28 -16.63 26.33
CA PRO A 43 -11.01 -16.00 25.98
C PRO A 43 -9.76 -16.65 26.58
N ALA A 44 -9.88 -17.30 27.73
CA ALA A 44 -8.80 -17.97 28.43
C ALA A 44 -8.56 -19.43 27.96
N THR A 45 -9.37 -19.95 27.03
CA THR A 45 -9.15 -21.29 26.47
C THR A 45 -7.78 -21.36 25.80
N GLU A 46 -6.94 -22.31 26.18
CA GLU A 46 -5.61 -22.48 25.58
C GLU A 46 -5.71 -23.16 24.23
N ILE A 47 -4.96 -22.64 23.26
CA ILE A 47 -4.73 -23.22 21.92
C ILE A 47 -3.23 -23.20 21.57
N GLN A 48 -2.83 -24.01 20.60
CA GLN A 48 -1.46 -23.95 20.08
C GLN A 48 -1.31 -22.81 19.06
N ALA A 49 -0.47 -21.82 19.36
CA ALA A 49 -0.15 -20.73 18.43
C ALA A 49 1.31 -20.33 18.58
N GLY A 50 2.01 -20.09 17.46
CA GLY A 50 3.44 -19.72 17.47
C GLY A 50 4.36 -20.77 18.14
N GLY A 51 3.96 -22.05 18.12
CA GLY A 51 4.73 -23.17 18.68
C GLY A 51 4.61 -23.33 20.22
N LYS A 52 3.68 -22.63 20.86
CA LYS A 52 3.43 -22.69 22.30
C LYS A 52 1.94 -22.61 22.63
N PRO A 53 1.51 -23.11 23.81
CA PRO A 53 0.14 -22.89 24.28
C PRO A 53 -0.05 -21.41 24.65
N LEU A 54 -1.15 -20.83 24.19
CA LEU A 54 -1.56 -19.45 24.48
C LEU A 54 -3.07 -19.39 24.71
N PRO A 55 -3.57 -18.47 25.57
CA PRO A 55 -4.99 -18.13 25.58
C PRO A 55 -5.46 -17.71 24.18
N VAL A 56 -6.63 -18.19 23.76
CA VAL A 56 -7.16 -17.92 22.41
C VAL A 56 -7.28 -16.42 22.13
N ALA A 57 -7.64 -15.61 23.11
CA ALA A 57 -7.68 -14.16 22.95
C ALA A 57 -6.30 -13.58 22.58
N SER A 58 -5.23 -14.03 23.24
CA SER A 58 -3.86 -13.60 22.95
C SER A 58 -3.39 -14.11 21.58
N ALA A 59 -3.75 -15.35 21.23
CA ALA A 59 -3.42 -15.91 19.92
C ALA A 59 -4.13 -15.17 18.79
N LEU A 60 -5.41 -14.85 18.92
CA LEU A 60 -6.17 -14.06 17.94
C LEU A 60 -5.66 -12.62 17.83
N LEU A 61 -5.17 -12.05 18.94
CA LEU A 61 -4.62 -10.70 18.93
C LEU A 61 -3.37 -10.59 18.05
N SER A 62 -2.44 -11.55 18.13
CA SER A 62 -1.09 -11.36 17.58
C SER A 62 -0.60 -12.44 16.61
N HIS A 63 -1.37 -13.53 16.37
CA HIS A 63 -0.90 -14.65 15.55
C HIS A 63 -1.77 -14.97 14.34
N PHE A 64 -3.03 -14.53 14.29
CA PHE A 64 -3.97 -14.87 13.23
C PHE A 64 -4.55 -13.64 12.53
N GLU A 65 -4.73 -13.75 11.21
CA GLU A 65 -5.39 -12.70 10.42
C GLU A 65 -6.91 -12.74 10.63
N LEU A 66 -7.48 -11.63 11.08
CA LEU A 66 -8.91 -11.51 11.38
C LEU A 66 -9.67 -10.53 10.48
N THR A 67 -8.96 -9.69 9.74
CA THR A 67 -9.58 -8.61 8.95
C THR A 67 -9.83 -9.00 7.49
N GLN A 68 -9.05 -9.94 6.96
CA GLN A 68 -9.15 -10.37 5.57
C GLN A 68 -9.73 -11.77 5.47
N ASN A 69 -10.92 -11.88 4.88
CA ASN A 69 -11.55 -13.14 4.57
C ASN A 69 -10.84 -13.86 3.39
N THR A 70 -10.97 -15.18 3.33
CA THR A 70 -10.41 -15.99 2.26
C THR A 70 -11.37 -17.08 1.79
N PRO A 71 -11.26 -17.56 0.53
CA PRO A 71 -12.04 -18.69 0.07
C PRO A 71 -11.87 -19.95 0.95
N ALA A 72 -10.65 -20.18 1.46
CA ALA A 72 -10.37 -21.31 2.33
C ALA A 72 -11.11 -21.21 3.67
N PHE A 73 -11.14 -20.01 4.27
CA PHE A 73 -11.91 -19.76 5.49
C PHE A 73 -13.40 -20.03 5.26
N VAL A 74 -14.01 -19.45 4.21
CA VAL A 74 -15.45 -19.63 3.94
C VAL A 74 -15.80 -21.10 3.70
N LYS A 75 -15.02 -21.81 2.88
CA LYS A 75 -15.25 -23.26 2.62
C LYS A 75 -15.10 -24.10 3.89
N GLY A 76 -14.08 -23.81 4.69
CA GLY A 76 -13.88 -24.51 5.95
C GLY A 76 -14.98 -24.20 6.99
N TYR A 77 -15.37 -22.93 7.11
CA TYR A 77 -16.41 -22.52 8.04
C TYR A 77 -17.79 -23.08 7.68
N ALA A 78 -18.12 -23.20 6.39
CA ALA A 78 -19.38 -23.80 5.92
C ALA A 78 -19.59 -25.21 6.45
N THR A 79 -18.53 -25.99 6.68
CA THR A 79 -18.66 -27.36 7.25
C THR A 79 -19.16 -27.38 8.69
N PHE A 80 -19.22 -26.24 9.38
CA PHE A 80 -19.69 -26.08 10.75
C PHE A 80 -21.00 -25.31 10.87
N ALA A 81 -21.34 -24.49 9.85
CA ALA A 81 -22.46 -23.55 9.93
C ALA A 81 -23.83 -24.19 9.68
N ASP A 82 -23.89 -25.37 9.03
CA ASP A 82 -25.15 -26.07 8.66
C ASP A 82 -26.16 -25.12 7.98
N ASP A 83 -25.70 -24.37 6.95
CA ASP A 83 -26.46 -23.33 6.26
C ASP A 83 -26.39 -23.49 4.73
N ASP A 84 -27.56 -23.75 4.11
CA ASP A 84 -27.68 -23.97 2.66
C ASP A 84 -27.22 -22.77 1.79
N GLU A 85 -27.33 -21.54 2.30
CA GLU A 85 -26.89 -20.36 1.58
C GLU A 85 -25.36 -20.28 1.57
N LEU A 86 -24.72 -20.50 2.72
CA LEU A 86 -23.26 -20.52 2.81
C LEU A 86 -22.66 -21.66 1.98
N ASP A 87 -23.30 -22.83 1.97
CA ASP A 87 -22.89 -23.97 1.14
C ASP A 87 -22.94 -23.63 -0.35
N ARG A 88 -24.00 -22.94 -0.82
CA ARG A 88 -24.08 -22.47 -2.21
C ARG A 88 -23.02 -21.45 -2.54
N ILE A 89 -22.74 -20.49 -1.63
CA ILE A 89 -21.67 -19.52 -1.80
C ILE A 89 -20.31 -20.24 -1.90
N ALA A 90 -20.05 -21.21 -1.02
CA ALA A 90 -18.78 -21.95 -0.98
C ALA A 90 -18.56 -22.86 -2.21
N ALA A 91 -19.64 -23.31 -2.84
CA ALA A 91 -19.60 -24.21 -4.01
C ALA A 91 -19.32 -23.48 -5.32
N ASP A 92 -19.78 -22.22 -5.47
CA ASP A 92 -19.60 -21.42 -6.69
C ASP A 92 -18.38 -20.48 -6.56
N ASN A 93 -17.33 -20.72 -7.34
CA ASN A 93 -16.09 -19.95 -7.24
C ASN A 93 -16.27 -18.45 -7.58
N ALA A 94 -17.15 -18.08 -8.50
CA ALA A 94 -17.36 -16.67 -8.86
C ALA A 94 -18.11 -15.94 -7.74
N VAL A 95 -19.16 -16.55 -7.19
CA VAL A 95 -19.92 -16.04 -6.06
C VAL A 95 -19.02 -15.94 -4.82
N LEU A 96 -18.22 -16.97 -4.56
CA LEU A 96 -17.29 -17.03 -3.43
C LEU A 96 -16.25 -15.90 -3.47
N GLN A 97 -15.68 -15.61 -4.64
CA GLN A 97 -14.72 -14.50 -4.77
C GLN A 97 -15.38 -13.14 -4.46
N GLY A 98 -16.58 -12.90 -5.00
CA GLY A 98 -17.33 -11.68 -4.69
C GLY A 98 -17.69 -11.56 -3.21
N PHE A 99 -18.12 -12.67 -2.60
CA PHE A 99 -18.46 -12.75 -1.18
C PHE A 99 -17.24 -12.46 -0.28
N VAL A 100 -16.11 -13.07 -0.55
CA VAL A 100 -14.86 -12.86 0.20
C VAL A 100 -14.38 -11.41 0.14
N GLN A 101 -14.51 -10.76 -1.02
CA GLN A 101 -14.11 -9.35 -1.19
C GLN A 101 -15.01 -8.37 -0.43
N SER A 102 -16.29 -8.71 -0.25
CA SER A 102 -17.28 -7.81 0.34
C SER A 102 -17.59 -8.10 1.81
N THR A 103 -17.24 -9.29 2.32
CA THR A 103 -17.65 -9.76 3.64
C THR A 103 -16.44 -10.08 4.52
N PRO A 104 -16.19 -9.31 5.60
CA PRO A 104 -15.12 -9.62 6.55
C PRO A 104 -15.43 -10.89 7.36
N ILE A 105 -14.41 -11.49 7.99
CA ILE A 105 -14.56 -12.70 8.82
C ILE A 105 -15.69 -12.52 9.86
N ALA A 106 -15.68 -11.43 10.61
CA ALA A 106 -16.75 -11.16 11.58
C ALA A 106 -18.15 -11.06 10.95
N GLY A 107 -18.24 -10.57 9.70
CA GLY A 107 -19.50 -10.55 8.94
C GLY A 107 -20.01 -11.95 8.60
N VAL A 108 -19.11 -12.88 8.26
CA VAL A 108 -19.46 -14.30 8.05
C VAL A 108 -20.03 -14.90 9.33
N LEU A 109 -19.37 -14.68 10.48
CA LEU A 109 -19.80 -15.21 11.78
C LEU A 109 -21.16 -14.63 12.22
N HIS A 110 -21.43 -13.37 11.94
CA HIS A 110 -22.73 -12.75 12.23
C HIS A 110 -23.85 -13.34 11.38
N ARG A 111 -23.60 -13.50 10.09
CA ARG A 111 -24.63 -13.94 9.15
C ARG A 111 -24.92 -15.44 9.25
N PHE A 112 -23.92 -16.25 9.56
CA PHE A 112 -23.99 -17.71 9.58
C PHE A 112 -23.49 -18.25 10.93
N PRO A 113 -24.26 -18.14 12.03
CA PRO A 113 -23.83 -18.60 13.34
C PRO A 113 -23.47 -20.10 13.35
N ALA A 114 -22.34 -20.44 13.92
CA ALA A 114 -21.89 -21.82 14.06
C ALA A 114 -21.23 -22.07 15.42
N LYS A 115 -21.15 -23.33 15.84
CA LYS A 115 -20.45 -23.72 17.06
C LYS A 115 -19.13 -24.40 16.71
N LEU A 116 -18.04 -23.76 17.09
CA LEU A 116 -16.68 -24.28 16.92
C LEU A 116 -15.94 -24.27 18.25
N THR A 117 -15.00 -25.21 18.43
CA THR A 117 -14.00 -25.05 19.48
C THR A 117 -12.98 -23.97 19.09
N ALA A 118 -12.20 -23.51 20.06
CA ALA A 118 -11.14 -22.55 19.82
C ALA A 118 -10.10 -23.05 18.79
N GLU A 119 -9.74 -24.34 18.88
CA GLU A 119 -8.81 -24.99 17.95
C GLU A 119 -9.40 -25.11 16.53
N GLN A 120 -10.69 -25.45 16.41
CA GLN A 120 -11.37 -25.54 15.12
C GLN A 120 -11.39 -24.18 14.44
N PHE A 121 -11.76 -23.12 15.17
CA PHE A 121 -11.77 -21.77 14.62
C PHE A 121 -10.35 -21.30 14.22
N ALA A 122 -9.37 -21.46 15.10
CA ALA A 122 -7.99 -21.10 14.81
C ALA A 122 -7.43 -21.87 13.59
N GLY A 123 -7.84 -23.14 13.41
CA GLY A 123 -7.45 -23.96 12.26
C GLY A 123 -8.01 -23.50 10.92
N LEU A 124 -9.03 -22.63 10.89
CA LEU A 124 -9.58 -22.01 9.69
C LEU A 124 -8.84 -20.71 9.29
N LEU A 125 -8.13 -20.10 10.24
CA LEU A 125 -7.47 -18.82 10.05
C LEU A 125 -6.07 -19.01 9.48
N ARG A 126 -5.65 -18.05 8.66
CA ARG A 126 -4.25 -17.97 8.25
C ARG A 126 -3.42 -17.25 9.31
N PRO A 127 -2.11 -17.51 9.39
CA PRO A 127 -1.22 -16.75 10.24
C PRO A 127 -1.27 -15.25 9.91
N LEU A 128 -1.12 -14.41 10.93
CA LEU A 128 -0.92 -12.98 10.76
C LEU A 128 0.41 -12.74 10.06
N ALA A 129 0.37 -12.03 8.95
CA ALA A 129 1.56 -11.63 8.20
C ALA A 129 1.84 -10.13 8.40
N PRO A 130 3.11 -9.72 8.45
CA PRO A 130 3.45 -8.30 8.48
C PRO A 130 2.91 -7.58 7.25
N ARG A 131 2.68 -6.27 7.37
CA ARG A 131 2.32 -5.42 6.23
C ARG A 131 3.52 -4.63 5.79
N LEU A 132 3.74 -4.61 4.48
CA LEU A 132 4.78 -3.80 3.86
C LEU A 132 4.24 -2.40 3.56
N TYR A 133 5.04 -1.40 3.85
CA TYR A 133 4.79 0.00 3.54
C TYR A 133 6.02 0.56 2.85
N SER A 134 5.86 1.16 1.67
CA SER A 134 6.96 1.89 1.01
C SER A 134 7.47 2.98 1.96
N ILE A 135 8.78 3.03 2.18
CA ILE A 135 9.40 4.00 3.09
C ILE A 135 9.29 5.39 2.46
N SER A 136 8.86 6.37 3.27
CA SER A 136 8.64 7.75 2.84
C SER A 136 9.73 8.74 3.29
N SER A 137 10.85 8.24 3.81
CA SER A 137 12.01 9.03 4.19
C SER A 137 13.29 8.55 3.51
N SER A 138 14.26 9.45 3.38
CA SER A 138 15.66 9.10 3.14
C SER A 138 16.40 9.05 4.46
N GLN A 139 17.20 8.02 4.71
CA GLN A 139 18.00 7.93 5.92
C GLN A 139 19.05 9.04 6.00
N ALA A 140 19.51 9.56 4.86
CA ALA A 140 20.41 10.72 4.81
C ALA A 140 19.78 12.01 5.38
N GLU A 141 18.45 12.14 5.33
CA GLU A 141 17.69 13.27 5.87
C GLU A 141 17.15 12.96 7.27
N ALA A 142 16.55 11.77 7.46
CA ALA A 142 15.86 11.37 8.69
C ALA A 142 16.79 10.82 9.79
N GLY A 143 18.05 10.51 9.47
CA GLY A 143 18.99 9.95 10.46
C GLY A 143 18.56 8.57 10.96
N ASP A 144 18.34 8.46 12.26
CA ASP A 144 17.93 7.21 12.93
C ASP A 144 16.41 6.97 12.88
N GLU A 145 15.68 7.66 12.03
CA GLU A 145 14.24 7.48 11.87
C GLU A 145 13.88 6.87 10.53
N VAL A 146 12.77 6.14 10.49
CA VAL A 146 12.10 5.71 9.25
C VAL A 146 10.66 6.22 9.24
N HIS A 147 10.25 6.88 8.14
CA HIS A 147 8.93 7.46 8.01
C HIS A 147 8.06 6.64 7.06
N LEU A 148 6.76 6.55 7.38
CA LEU A 148 5.75 5.87 6.57
C LEU A 148 4.58 6.80 6.27
N THR A 149 3.95 6.58 5.11
CA THR A 149 2.68 7.21 4.72
C THR A 149 1.60 6.15 4.73
N VAL A 150 0.73 6.17 5.75
CA VAL A 150 -0.26 5.12 5.98
C VAL A 150 -1.66 5.62 5.65
N GLY A 151 -2.32 4.97 4.70
CA GLY A 151 -3.74 5.15 4.42
C GLY A 151 -4.58 4.35 5.41
N ALA A 152 -5.28 5.01 6.35
CA ALA A 152 -6.17 4.31 7.28
C ALA A 152 -7.39 3.75 6.53
N VAL A 153 -7.48 2.43 6.43
CA VAL A 153 -8.62 1.74 5.84
C VAL A 153 -9.77 1.73 6.84
N ARG A 154 -10.90 2.30 6.44
CA ARG A 154 -12.13 2.31 7.21
C ARG A 154 -13.30 2.06 6.28
N PHE A 155 -14.22 1.18 6.68
CA PHE A 155 -15.42 0.86 5.92
C PHE A 155 -16.55 0.47 6.86
N GLU A 156 -17.74 0.40 6.33
CA GLU A 156 -18.91 -0.11 7.05
C GLU A 156 -19.35 -1.43 6.43
N HIS A 157 -19.70 -2.40 7.26
CA HIS A 157 -20.29 -3.66 6.84
C HIS A 157 -21.48 -3.96 7.72
N GLU A 158 -22.68 -4.03 7.13
CA GLU A 158 -23.96 -4.28 7.83
C GLU A 158 -24.20 -3.38 9.06
N GLY A 159 -23.95 -2.05 8.88
CA GLY A 159 -24.13 -1.05 9.94
C GLY A 159 -23.03 -1.05 11.02
N ARG A 160 -21.96 -1.83 10.84
CA ARG A 160 -20.83 -1.89 11.78
C ARG A 160 -19.59 -1.25 11.16
N ALA A 161 -18.98 -0.33 11.91
CA ALA A 161 -17.70 0.24 11.51
C ALA A 161 -16.59 -0.82 11.56
N ARG A 162 -15.75 -0.84 10.54
CA ARG A 162 -14.61 -1.76 10.37
C ARG A 162 -13.35 -0.99 10.03
N ALA A 163 -12.21 -1.52 10.41
CA ALA A 163 -10.91 -0.96 10.09
C ALA A 163 -9.97 -2.04 9.53
N GLY A 164 -8.98 -1.62 8.77
CA GLY A 164 -7.89 -2.49 8.36
C GLY A 164 -7.01 -2.89 9.55
N GLY A 165 -6.42 -4.07 9.52
CA GLY A 165 -5.59 -4.59 10.62
C GLY A 165 -4.42 -3.66 10.95
N ALA A 166 -3.40 -3.62 10.08
CA ALA A 166 -2.20 -2.79 10.30
C ALA A 166 -2.50 -1.29 10.22
N SER A 167 -3.29 -0.84 9.24
CA SER A 167 -3.60 0.58 9.11
C SER A 167 -4.44 1.12 10.26
N GLY A 168 -5.36 0.31 10.81
CA GLY A 168 -6.11 0.64 12.03
C GLY A 168 -5.22 0.58 13.29
N PHE A 169 -4.25 -0.32 13.33
CA PHE A 169 -3.24 -0.35 14.40
C PHE A 169 -2.49 0.98 14.47
N PHE A 170 -1.91 1.43 13.36
CA PHE A 170 -1.21 2.72 13.31
C PHE A 170 -2.11 3.94 13.54
N ALA A 171 -3.34 3.91 13.04
CA ALA A 171 -4.20 5.09 13.10
C ALA A 171 -4.86 5.31 14.46
N ASP A 172 -5.11 4.24 15.22
CA ASP A 172 -6.04 4.27 16.35
C ASP A 172 -5.52 3.58 17.62
N ARG A 173 -4.51 2.69 17.52
CA ARG A 173 -4.10 1.83 18.63
C ARG A 173 -2.64 1.95 19.04
N LEU A 174 -1.76 2.33 18.12
CA LEU A 174 -0.38 2.63 18.45
C LEU A 174 -0.34 4.02 19.10
N GLU A 175 0.01 4.06 20.37
CA GLU A 175 0.17 5.31 21.11
C GLU A 175 1.50 5.98 20.73
N GLU A 176 1.59 7.30 20.93
CA GLU A 176 2.83 8.04 20.85
C GLU A 176 3.87 7.42 21.83
N ASP A 177 5.12 7.29 21.42
CA ASP A 177 6.17 6.56 22.12
C ASP A 177 5.92 5.03 22.30
N GLY A 178 4.90 4.50 21.65
CA GLY A 178 4.63 3.06 21.61
C GLY A 178 5.67 2.32 20.77
N THR A 179 5.85 1.02 21.04
CA THR A 179 6.80 0.19 20.31
C THR A 179 6.13 -0.66 19.23
N VAL A 180 6.80 -0.80 18.10
CA VAL A 180 6.36 -1.64 16.99
C VAL A 180 7.53 -2.50 16.48
N ARG A 181 7.25 -3.76 16.14
CA ARG A 181 8.25 -4.66 15.54
C ARG A 181 8.30 -4.45 14.04
N VAL A 182 9.50 -4.15 13.54
CA VAL A 182 9.71 -3.85 12.12
C VAL A 182 10.91 -4.60 11.54
N PHE A 183 10.98 -4.69 10.23
CA PHE A 183 12.15 -5.10 9.46
C PHE A 183 12.17 -4.36 8.13
N VAL A 184 13.34 -4.23 7.54
CA VAL A 184 13.49 -3.63 6.20
C VAL A 184 13.37 -4.72 5.14
N GLU A 185 12.46 -4.55 4.21
CA GLU A 185 12.34 -5.35 3.00
C GLU A 185 13.00 -4.62 1.84
N ARG A 186 14.11 -5.16 1.34
CA ARG A 186 14.85 -4.56 0.23
C ARG A 186 14.11 -4.72 -1.08
N ASN A 187 14.08 -3.65 -1.87
CA ASN A 187 13.45 -3.65 -3.19
C ASN A 187 14.45 -3.17 -4.26
N ASP A 188 15.31 -4.07 -4.73
CA ASP A 188 16.32 -3.76 -5.77
C ASP A 188 15.71 -3.44 -7.14
N GLY A 189 14.40 -3.67 -7.31
CA GLY A 189 13.63 -3.32 -8.50
C GLY A 189 13.10 -1.88 -8.52
N PHE A 190 13.29 -1.10 -7.42
CA PHE A 190 12.79 0.28 -7.31
C PHE A 190 13.82 1.18 -6.68
N ARG A 191 14.82 1.60 -7.48
CA ARG A 191 16.00 2.36 -7.04
C ARG A 191 16.23 3.61 -7.85
N LEU A 192 16.74 4.65 -7.20
CA LEU A 192 17.27 5.83 -7.90
C LEU A 192 18.37 5.44 -8.89
N PRO A 193 18.57 6.22 -9.99
CA PRO A 193 19.64 5.95 -10.91
C PRO A 193 21.01 6.12 -10.22
N GLU A 194 21.98 5.25 -10.56
CA GLU A 194 23.35 5.35 -10.04
C GLU A 194 24.02 6.68 -10.43
N ASP A 195 23.75 7.17 -11.65
CA ASP A 195 24.18 8.50 -12.09
C ASP A 195 23.16 9.55 -11.61
N SER A 196 23.50 10.27 -10.55
CA SER A 196 22.65 11.30 -9.93
C SER A 196 22.32 12.48 -10.85
N ARG A 197 22.99 12.62 -12.01
CA ARG A 197 22.68 13.62 -13.03
C ARG A 197 21.49 13.24 -13.91
N LYS A 198 21.08 11.98 -13.90
CA LYS A 198 19.90 11.53 -14.66
C LYS A 198 18.62 12.15 -14.11
N PRO A 199 17.75 12.66 -14.99
CA PRO A 199 16.44 13.14 -14.56
C PRO A 199 15.54 11.99 -14.11
N ILE A 200 14.61 12.28 -13.21
CA ILE A 200 13.60 11.31 -12.77
C ILE A 200 12.19 11.89 -12.91
N VAL A 201 11.24 11.04 -13.30
CA VAL A 201 9.80 11.33 -13.33
C VAL A 201 9.11 10.38 -12.39
N MET A 202 8.43 10.92 -11.40
CA MET A 202 7.75 10.20 -10.32
C MET A 202 6.24 10.34 -10.50
N ILE A 203 5.53 9.22 -10.71
CA ILE A 203 4.11 9.18 -11.04
C ILE A 203 3.38 8.34 -10.00
N GLY A 204 2.47 8.95 -9.24
CA GLY A 204 1.74 8.21 -8.22
C GLY A 204 0.47 8.87 -7.72
N SER A 205 -0.31 8.10 -6.96
CA SER A 205 -1.52 8.59 -6.34
C SER A 205 -1.65 8.09 -4.90
N GLY A 206 -2.31 8.87 -4.05
CA GLY A 206 -2.53 8.49 -2.65
C GLY A 206 -1.22 8.21 -1.92
N THR A 207 -1.13 7.06 -1.26
CA THR A 207 0.09 6.63 -0.55
C THR A 207 1.28 6.32 -1.46
N GLY A 208 1.06 6.19 -2.78
CA GLY A 208 2.13 6.05 -3.77
C GLY A 208 3.11 7.24 -3.84
N VAL A 209 2.81 8.34 -3.15
CA VAL A 209 3.75 9.46 -2.98
C VAL A 209 4.91 9.13 -2.03
N ALA A 210 4.76 8.12 -1.18
CA ALA A 210 5.72 7.78 -0.12
C ALA A 210 7.16 7.63 -0.62
N PRO A 211 7.48 6.72 -1.56
CA PRO A 211 8.84 6.55 -2.02
C PRO A 211 9.37 7.79 -2.77
N PHE A 212 8.50 8.59 -3.35
CA PHE A 212 8.91 9.82 -4.06
C PHE A 212 9.40 10.91 -3.11
N ARG A 213 8.79 11.01 -1.92
CA ARG A 213 9.32 11.86 -0.86
C ARG A 213 10.75 11.44 -0.49
N ALA A 214 10.97 10.15 -0.25
CA ALA A 214 12.28 9.60 0.05
C ALA A 214 13.29 9.87 -1.09
N PHE A 215 12.87 9.74 -2.35
CA PHE A 215 13.73 10.00 -3.51
C PHE A 215 14.17 11.46 -3.58
N VAL A 216 13.27 12.42 -3.40
CA VAL A 216 13.62 13.84 -3.45
C VAL A 216 14.48 14.25 -2.26
N GLN A 217 14.18 13.75 -1.04
CA GLN A 217 15.03 13.93 0.14
C GLN A 217 16.45 13.41 -0.09
N GLN A 218 16.60 12.19 -0.60
CA GLN A 218 17.92 11.60 -0.89
C GLN A 218 18.70 12.46 -1.90
N ARG A 219 18.05 12.84 -2.99
CA ARG A 219 18.69 13.65 -4.04
C ARG A 219 19.04 15.05 -3.56
N ALA A 220 18.23 15.62 -2.66
CA ALA A 220 18.53 16.90 -2.01
C ALA A 220 19.74 16.78 -1.07
N ALA A 221 19.78 15.75 -0.22
CA ALA A 221 20.91 15.50 0.69
C ALA A 221 22.22 15.27 -0.05
N GLU A 222 22.18 14.62 -1.22
CA GLU A 222 23.36 14.38 -2.09
C GLU A 222 23.68 15.55 -3.02
N ASN A 223 22.88 16.62 -3.05
CA ASN A 223 22.98 17.70 -4.02
C ASN A 223 23.01 17.18 -5.46
N ALA A 224 22.12 16.25 -5.79
CA ALA A 224 22.04 15.62 -7.11
C ALA A 224 21.69 16.67 -8.19
N GLU A 225 22.46 16.67 -9.29
CA GLU A 225 22.29 17.64 -10.39
C GLU A 225 21.10 17.31 -11.31
N GLY A 226 20.63 16.06 -11.30
CA GLY A 226 19.54 15.59 -12.17
C GLY A 226 18.20 16.20 -11.74
N ARG A 227 17.39 16.53 -12.72
CA ARG A 227 16.09 17.15 -12.51
C ARG A 227 15.05 16.15 -11.98
N ASN A 228 14.12 16.64 -11.16
CA ASN A 228 13.02 15.87 -10.56
C ASN A 228 11.68 16.42 -11.04
N TRP A 229 10.79 15.52 -11.48
CA TRP A 229 9.43 15.82 -11.88
C TRP A 229 8.46 14.94 -11.13
N LEU A 230 7.49 15.54 -10.42
CA LEU A 230 6.43 14.84 -9.71
C LEU A 230 5.10 14.99 -10.43
N ILE A 231 4.44 13.88 -10.76
CA ILE A 231 3.06 13.82 -11.23
C ILE A 231 2.25 13.10 -10.16
N PHE A 232 1.49 13.84 -9.37
CA PHE A 232 0.79 13.30 -8.20
C PHE A 232 -0.70 13.54 -8.26
N GLY A 233 -1.49 12.51 -7.89
CA GLY A 233 -2.94 12.55 -7.86
C GLY A 233 -3.56 12.17 -6.52
N ASN A 234 -4.61 12.89 -6.13
CA ASN A 234 -5.43 12.57 -4.97
C ASN A 234 -6.86 13.14 -5.14
N PRO A 235 -7.86 12.79 -4.29
CA PRO A 235 -9.20 13.31 -4.44
C PRO A 235 -9.30 14.84 -4.37
N HIS A 236 -8.78 15.46 -3.32
CA HIS A 236 -8.98 16.89 -3.04
C HIS A 236 -7.68 17.62 -2.74
N PHE A 237 -7.48 18.80 -3.34
CA PHE A 237 -6.34 19.67 -3.06
C PHE A 237 -6.28 20.08 -1.58
N ALA A 238 -7.37 20.55 -1.02
CA ALA A 238 -7.38 21.12 0.33
C ALA A 238 -7.20 20.09 1.45
N ALA A 239 -7.64 18.84 1.22
CA ALA A 239 -7.66 17.80 2.26
C ALA A 239 -6.63 16.70 2.07
N ASP A 240 -6.21 16.48 0.82
CA ASP A 240 -5.46 15.28 0.46
C ASP A 240 -4.08 15.58 -0.17
N PHE A 241 -3.62 16.84 -0.13
CA PHE A 241 -2.29 17.17 -0.65
C PHE A 241 -1.21 16.79 0.36
N LEU A 242 -0.78 15.54 0.29
CA LEU A 242 0.26 15.00 1.17
C LEU A 242 1.59 15.72 0.96
N TYR A 243 2.21 16.12 2.08
CA TYR A 243 3.53 16.78 2.10
C TYR A 243 3.60 18.10 1.31
N GLN A 244 2.48 18.83 1.20
CA GLN A 244 2.37 20.05 0.40
C GLN A 244 3.49 21.06 0.70
N THR A 245 3.76 21.31 1.97
CA THR A 245 4.79 22.30 2.39
C THR A 245 6.20 21.84 2.03
N GLU A 246 6.49 20.55 2.10
CA GLU A 246 7.77 19.99 1.71
C GLU A 246 7.98 20.11 0.19
N TRP A 247 6.95 19.77 -0.62
CA TRP A 247 7.03 19.93 -2.07
C TRP A 247 7.25 21.38 -2.50
N GLN A 248 6.60 22.33 -1.82
CA GLN A 248 6.81 23.75 -2.06
C GLN A 248 8.23 24.18 -1.69
N GLN A 249 8.79 23.66 -0.61
CA GLN A 249 10.15 23.93 -0.20
C GLN A 249 11.15 23.34 -1.20
N PHE A 250 10.99 22.08 -1.59
CA PHE A 250 11.85 21.46 -2.62
C PHE A 250 11.80 22.20 -3.96
N ALA A 251 10.63 22.70 -4.35
CA ALA A 251 10.50 23.52 -5.56
C ALA A 251 11.24 24.87 -5.43
N LYS A 252 11.12 25.51 -4.28
CA LYS A 252 11.81 26.78 -3.99
C LYS A 252 13.34 26.61 -3.94
N ASP A 253 13.81 25.51 -3.38
CA ASP A 253 15.24 25.22 -3.22
C ASP A 253 15.87 24.63 -4.49
N GLY A 254 15.07 24.38 -5.54
CA GLY A 254 15.54 23.89 -6.83
C GLY A 254 15.73 22.38 -6.89
N PHE A 255 15.19 21.61 -5.96
CA PHE A 255 15.21 20.14 -5.98
C PHE A 255 13.96 19.52 -6.60
N LEU A 256 12.83 20.23 -6.72
CA LEU A 256 11.68 19.81 -7.49
C LEU A 256 11.48 20.76 -8.67
N HIS A 257 11.88 20.32 -9.86
CA HIS A 257 11.96 21.16 -11.06
C HIS A 257 10.64 21.30 -11.80
N ARG A 258 9.80 20.25 -11.71
CA ARG A 258 8.49 20.22 -12.33
C ARG A 258 7.51 19.42 -11.49
N TYR A 259 6.27 19.86 -11.49
CA TYR A 259 5.18 19.16 -10.81
C TYR A 259 3.85 19.40 -11.53
N ASP A 260 3.07 18.33 -11.63
CA ASP A 260 1.71 18.35 -12.16
C ASP A 260 0.81 17.60 -11.19
N PHE A 261 -0.30 18.22 -10.80
CA PHE A 261 -1.21 17.65 -9.81
C PHE A 261 -2.57 17.34 -10.43
N ALA A 262 -3.13 16.19 -10.07
CA ALA A 262 -4.44 15.73 -10.51
C ALA A 262 -5.37 15.60 -9.30
N TRP A 263 -6.36 16.48 -9.19
CA TRP A 263 -7.35 16.47 -8.13
C TRP A 263 -8.65 15.91 -8.69
N SER A 264 -8.96 14.64 -8.39
CA SER A 264 -10.00 13.91 -9.09
C SER A 264 -11.43 14.27 -8.68
N ARG A 265 -11.61 15.09 -7.62
CA ARG A 265 -12.93 15.46 -7.09
C ARG A 265 -13.10 16.97 -6.83
N ASP A 266 -12.18 17.81 -7.30
CA ASP A 266 -12.27 19.28 -7.11
C ASP A 266 -12.98 19.98 -8.27
N GLN A 267 -13.30 19.25 -9.34
CA GLN A 267 -14.05 19.71 -10.50
C GLN A 267 -15.06 18.64 -10.95
N GLU A 268 -15.94 18.98 -11.87
CA GLU A 268 -16.99 18.09 -12.39
C GLU A 268 -16.40 16.88 -13.12
N GLU A 269 -15.42 17.10 -13.99
CA GLU A 269 -14.70 16.04 -14.67
C GLU A 269 -13.55 15.51 -13.79
N LYS A 270 -13.45 14.18 -13.69
CA LYS A 270 -12.39 13.55 -12.93
C LYS A 270 -11.07 13.63 -13.68
N ILE A 271 -10.08 14.25 -13.08
CA ILE A 271 -8.72 14.33 -13.60
C ILE A 271 -7.80 13.44 -12.75
N TYR A 272 -7.08 12.54 -13.43
CA TYR A 272 -6.15 11.60 -12.81
C TYR A 272 -4.71 11.82 -13.32
N VAL A 273 -3.75 11.11 -12.78
CA VAL A 273 -2.33 11.23 -13.18
C VAL A 273 -2.09 10.88 -14.66
N GLN A 274 -2.81 9.90 -15.21
CA GLN A 274 -2.71 9.55 -16.64
C GLN A 274 -3.19 10.69 -17.56
N ASP A 275 -4.13 11.51 -17.12
CA ASP A 275 -4.59 12.66 -17.90
C ASP A 275 -3.49 13.74 -17.92
N LYS A 276 -2.79 13.93 -16.79
CA LYS A 276 -1.63 14.83 -16.70
C LYS A 276 -0.45 14.34 -17.54
N ILE A 277 -0.21 13.03 -17.63
CA ILE A 277 0.79 12.45 -18.53
C ILE A 277 0.50 12.82 -19.99
N ARG A 278 -0.74 12.65 -20.43
CA ARG A 278 -1.16 13.01 -21.79
C ARG A 278 -1.09 14.51 -22.05
N GLU A 279 -1.54 15.33 -21.10
CA GLU A 279 -1.44 16.80 -21.16
C GLU A 279 0.00 17.28 -21.35
N GLN A 280 0.96 16.57 -20.76
CA GLN A 280 2.38 16.92 -20.75
C GLN A 280 3.23 16.09 -21.72
N ALA A 281 2.59 15.47 -22.74
CA ALA A 281 3.22 14.50 -23.64
C ALA A 281 4.57 14.94 -24.23
N GLU A 282 4.62 16.14 -24.81
CA GLU A 282 5.85 16.68 -25.42
C GLU A 282 6.98 16.85 -24.41
N GLY A 283 6.64 17.38 -23.21
CA GLY A 283 7.63 17.57 -22.14
C GLY A 283 8.13 16.25 -21.59
N LEU A 284 7.25 15.25 -21.45
CA LEU A 284 7.61 13.92 -20.97
C LEU A 284 8.48 13.20 -21.98
N TRP A 285 8.14 13.27 -23.26
CA TRP A 285 8.95 12.71 -24.33
C TRP A 285 10.36 13.32 -24.36
N GLN A 286 10.45 14.66 -24.23
CA GLN A 286 11.76 15.33 -24.15
C GLN A 286 12.60 14.80 -22.97
N TRP A 287 12.00 14.64 -21.78
CA TRP A 287 12.72 14.09 -20.62
C TRP A 287 13.18 12.65 -20.85
N LEU A 288 12.37 11.84 -21.52
CA LEU A 288 12.76 10.47 -21.89
C LEU A 288 13.97 10.45 -22.84
N GLN A 289 14.01 11.35 -23.82
CA GLN A 289 15.16 11.49 -24.73
C GLN A 289 16.43 11.97 -24.00
N GLU A 290 16.29 12.73 -22.93
CA GLU A 290 17.39 13.15 -22.05
C GLU A 290 17.83 12.04 -21.07
N GLY A 291 17.23 10.86 -21.16
CA GLY A 291 17.58 9.69 -20.37
C GLY A 291 16.88 9.63 -19.01
N ALA A 292 15.68 10.22 -18.87
CA ALA A 292 14.92 10.16 -17.65
C ALA A 292 14.54 8.72 -17.25
N HIS A 293 14.53 8.48 -15.93
CA HIS A 293 13.96 7.29 -15.32
C HIS A 293 12.54 7.57 -14.84
N ILE A 294 11.60 6.68 -15.14
CA ILE A 294 10.21 6.76 -14.73
C ILE A 294 9.96 5.82 -13.56
N TYR A 295 9.31 6.33 -12.53
CA TYR A 295 8.89 5.59 -11.35
C TYR A 295 7.38 5.69 -11.18
N VAL A 296 6.71 4.54 -11.03
CA VAL A 296 5.25 4.46 -10.82
C VAL A 296 4.98 3.77 -9.51
N CYS A 297 4.25 4.44 -8.60
CA CYS A 297 3.88 3.85 -7.31
C CYS A 297 2.41 4.11 -6.96
N GLY A 298 1.73 3.07 -6.45
CA GLY A 298 0.34 3.12 -6.01
C GLY A 298 -0.51 1.94 -6.48
N ASP A 299 -1.79 2.19 -6.80
CA ASP A 299 -2.77 1.16 -7.14
C ASP A 299 -2.40 0.34 -8.38
N ALA A 300 -2.20 -0.97 -8.17
CA ALA A 300 -1.86 -1.91 -9.24
C ALA A 300 -3.04 -2.24 -10.16
N ALA A 301 -4.27 -2.21 -9.63
CA ALA A 301 -5.43 -2.73 -10.34
C ALA A 301 -5.87 -1.81 -11.48
N LYS A 302 -5.82 -0.50 -11.26
CA LYS A 302 -6.31 0.50 -12.18
C LYS A 302 -5.24 1.52 -12.56
N MET A 303 -4.69 2.25 -11.59
CA MET A 303 -3.79 3.38 -11.85
C MET A 303 -2.55 2.97 -12.66
N ALA A 304 -1.89 1.88 -12.31
CA ALA A 304 -0.68 1.44 -12.99
C ALA A 304 -0.93 1.10 -14.48
N LYS A 305 -2.06 0.50 -14.80
CA LYS A 305 -2.45 0.18 -16.19
C LYS A 305 -2.77 1.43 -17.01
N GLU A 306 -3.49 2.38 -16.41
CA GLU A 306 -3.84 3.64 -17.06
C GLU A 306 -2.61 4.53 -17.28
N VAL A 307 -1.65 4.51 -16.34
CA VAL A 307 -0.36 5.19 -16.50
C VAL A 307 0.44 4.56 -17.64
N GLU A 308 0.52 3.23 -17.72
CA GLU A 308 1.21 2.52 -18.81
C GLU A 308 0.60 2.85 -20.16
N ALA A 309 -0.73 2.83 -20.28
CA ALA A 309 -1.43 3.23 -21.50
C ALA A 309 -1.13 4.71 -21.88
N ALA A 310 -1.11 5.62 -20.90
CA ALA A 310 -0.78 7.01 -21.16
C ALA A 310 0.69 7.21 -21.58
N LEU A 311 1.63 6.42 -21.08
CA LEU A 311 3.01 6.42 -21.52
C LEU A 311 3.16 5.94 -22.98
N LEU A 312 2.41 4.91 -23.37
CA LEU A 312 2.36 4.46 -24.76
C LEU A 312 1.79 5.55 -25.66
N ASP A 313 0.70 6.23 -25.25
CA ASP A 313 0.13 7.37 -26.00
C ASP A 313 1.17 8.48 -26.22
N VAL A 314 2.01 8.78 -25.21
CA VAL A 314 3.10 9.77 -25.30
C VAL A 314 4.14 9.33 -26.33
N ILE A 315 4.57 8.06 -26.30
CA ILE A 315 5.60 7.54 -27.21
C ILE A 315 5.07 7.52 -28.65
N ILE A 316 3.80 7.14 -28.86
CA ILE A 316 3.15 7.16 -30.17
C ILE A 316 3.02 8.60 -30.70
N GLY A 317 2.45 9.50 -29.90
CA GLY A 317 2.13 10.87 -30.30
C GLY A 317 3.38 11.74 -30.44
N ALA A 318 4.06 12.01 -29.33
CA ALA A 318 5.22 12.90 -29.29
C ALA A 318 6.50 12.23 -29.82
N GLY A 319 6.62 10.90 -29.69
CA GLY A 319 7.73 10.13 -30.23
C GLY A 319 7.58 9.75 -31.71
N HIS A 320 6.42 10.02 -32.31
CA HIS A 320 6.10 9.65 -33.70
C HIS A 320 6.33 8.17 -34.02
N SER A 321 5.99 7.30 -33.08
CA SER A 321 6.11 5.84 -33.20
C SER A 321 4.77 5.21 -33.59
N ASP A 322 4.80 3.99 -34.12
CA ASP A 322 3.62 3.13 -34.17
C ASP A 322 3.45 2.34 -32.84
N GLU A 323 2.40 1.56 -32.71
CA GLU A 323 2.11 0.80 -31.48
C GLU A 323 3.24 -0.19 -31.14
N ASP A 324 3.71 -0.97 -32.12
CA ASP A 324 4.78 -1.96 -31.94
C ASP A 324 6.08 -1.29 -31.49
N GLY A 325 6.42 -0.15 -32.11
CA GLY A 325 7.59 0.65 -31.75
C GLY A 325 7.48 1.27 -30.36
N ALA A 326 6.28 1.70 -29.94
CA ALA A 326 6.04 2.24 -28.61
C ALA A 326 6.16 1.17 -27.52
N GLU A 327 5.60 -0.01 -27.73
CA GLU A 327 5.78 -1.15 -26.84
C GLU A 327 7.26 -1.55 -26.73
N GLY A 328 7.96 -1.66 -27.85
CA GLY A 328 9.39 -1.96 -27.89
C GLY A 328 10.24 -0.91 -27.14
N TYR A 329 9.89 0.38 -27.24
CA TYR A 329 10.55 1.44 -26.50
C TYR A 329 10.31 1.34 -25.00
N LEU A 330 9.09 1.04 -24.58
CA LEU A 330 8.74 0.85 -23.18
C LEU A 330 9.45 -0.38 -22.59
N ASP A 331 9.57 -1.47 -23.35
CA ASP A 331 10.31 -2.66 -22.95
C ASP A 331 11.82 -2.37 -22.82
N MET A 332 12.40 -1.61 -23.74
CA MET A 332 13.78 -1.13 -23.60
C MET A 332 13.96 -0.33 -22.30
N LEU A 333 13.03 0.56 -21.95
CA LEU A 333 13.10 1.30 -20.69
C LEU A 333 13.03 0.37 -19.46
N ARG A 334 12.29 -0.74 -19.54
CA ARG A 334 12.24 -1.76 -18.47
C ARG A 334 13.59 -2.50 -18.35
N GLU A 335 14.15 -2.93 -19.46
CA GLU A 335 15.46 -3.61 -19.51
C GLU A 335 16.59 -2.73 -18.98
N GLU A 336 16.57 -1.44 -19.33
CA GLU A 336 17.52 -0.43 -18.83
C GLU A 336 17.24 0.01 -17.39
N LYS A 337 16.22 -0.54 -16.71
CA LYS A 337 15.76 -0.09 -15.39
C LYS A 337 15.39 1.40 -15.33
N ARG A 338 14.96 1.95 -16.46
CA ARG A 338 14.46 3.32 -16.58
C ARG A 338 12.95 3.43 -16.42
N TYR A 339 12.23 2.33 -16.46
CA TYR A 339 10.81 2.25 -16.10
C TYR A 339 10.63 1.23 -14.99
N GLN A 340 10.39 1.72 -13.77
CA GLN A 340 10.30 0.93 -12.55
C GLN A 340 8.93 1.14 -11.88
N ARG A 341 8.37 0.07 -11.31
CA ARG A 341 7.05 0.11 -10.68
C ARG A 341 7.09 -0.54 -9.30
N ASP A 342 6.50 0.14 -8.31
CA ASP A 342 6.21 -0.36 -6.97
C ASP A 342 4.70 -0.22 -6.72
N VAL A 343 3.92 -1.21 -7.15
CA VAL A 343 2.45 -1.16 -7.19
C VAL A 343 1.82 -2.30 -6.40
N TYR A 344 0.74 -2.02 -5.67
CA TYR A 344 0.11 -2.90 -4.70
C TYR A 344 -1.41 -2.87 -4.73
#